data_1605f08cb0314df954083aab83592aef
#
_entry.id   1605f08cb0314df954083aab83592aef
#
_cell.length_a   1.000
_cell.length_b   1.000
_cell.length_c   1.000
_cell.angle_alpha   90.00
_cell.angle_beta   90.00
_cell.angle_gamma   90.00
#
_symmetry.space_group_name_H-M   'P 1'
#
loop_
_entity.id
_entity.type
_entity.pdbx_description
1 polymer ?
#
loop_
_entity_poly.entity_id
_entity_poly.type
_entity_poly.pdbx_seq_one_letter_code
_entity_poly.pdbx_strand_id
1 'polypeptide(L)'
;MTTTSPADPDSPVAEELAAPVTIDVAAYISPEYARAERDRLWRKVWQQVGRVEEVPEVGSYLTYDILDDSIIVARTGTGNSAEDFAAHHNVCMHRGRRLVDAEPGAKSACGRARKSFVCGFHGWTYGLDGACTHIRERDDWQGALTADNTHLAPVRVDIWGGWLWINMDPDAESLADYLHPAAKILDPFGLENMRCKWRKWVHFDCNWKVALEAFNETYHVFTTHPEFNRFGEFKGWAKAQGKHSNIGYDAPKDLAETKSKIRLGTGDPRISTAEMQVYTMEETNATTTQTLVNAALRLVDELPEGTPPEKVLEHWLASARADDAARGVIWPTIPPEILGQSGTAWQIFPNFQVGQGLTSALCYSARPDPGYNPDKCIFEVSVFELYPPGEEPETEWEYTPVGDPRWKSVLPQDFSNMAAVQQGMKSAGFPGTLPNPYRERSTVNLHTQLSKYLGAGEPREIKEK
;
A
#
# COMPACT_ATOMS: atom_id res chain seq x y z
N MET A 1 -0.67 40.50 23.28
CA MET A 1 0.17 40.87 22.15
C MET A 1 1.14 39.73 21.92
N THR A 2 0.76 38.79 21.06
CA THR A 2 1.61 37.68 20.63
C THR A 2 2.44 38.17 19.45
N THR A 3 3.72 38.36 19.70
CA THR A 3 4.67 38.68 18.62
C THR A 3 4.88 37.43 17.80
N THR A 4 4.27 37.39 16.63
CA THR A 4 4.65 36.47 15.58
C THR A 4 6.05 36.83 15.12
N SER A 5 7.01 35.93 15.34
CA SER A 5 8.34 36.06 14.77
C SER A 5 8.20 36.05 13.24
N PRO A 6 8.82 36.97 12.49
CA PRO A 6 8.76 36.94 11.04
C PRO A 6 9.37 35.62 10.54
N ALA A 7 8.69 34.99 9.60
CA ALA A 7 9.21 33.80 8.92
C ALA A 7 10.54 34.17 8.24
N ASP A 8 11.52 33.29 8.40
CA ASP A 8 12.82 33.42 7.71
C ASP A 8 12.57 33.40 6.19
N PRO A 9 12.91 34.47 5.46
CA PRO A 9 12.67 34.56 4.02
C PRO A 9 13.47 33.53 3.19
N ASP A 10 14.50 32.90 3.76
CA ASP A 10 15.30 31.84 3.11
C ASP A 10 14.84 30.43 3.50
N SER A 11 13.73 30.29 4.23
CA SER A 11 13.17 28.98 4.55
C SER A 11 12.42 28.41 3.34
N PRO A 12 12.85 27.28 2.75
CA PRO A 12 12.14 26.64 1.64
C PRO A 12 10.72 26.16 2.00
N VAL A 13 10.32 26.33 3.26
CA VAL A 13 9.01 26.02 3.82
C VAL A 13 7.94 27.04 3.39
N ALA A 14 8.30 28.28 3.10
CA ALA A 14 7.32 29.33 2.77
C ALA A 14 6.68 29.15 1.39
N GLU A 15 7.37 28.53 0.42
CA GLU A 15 6.84 28.30 -0.94
C GLU A 15 6.02 27.00 -1.08
N GLU A 16 6.08 26.07 -0.11
CA GLU A 16 5.46 24.74 -0.20
C GLU A 16 4.19 24.54 0.67
N LEU A 17 3.80 25.52 1.47
CA LEU A 17 2.61 25.42 2.30
C LEU A 17 1.34 25.52 1.46
N ALA A 18 0.55 24.46 1.43
CA ALA A 18 -0.81 24.53 0.91
C ALA A 18 -1.72 25.32 1.87
N ALA A 19 -2.83 25.86 1.35
CA ALA A 19 -3.84 26.48 2.20
C ALA A 19 -4.35 25.47 3.25
N PRO A 20 -4.52 25.87 4.51
CA PRO A 20 -5.15 25.02 5.52
C PRO A 20 -6.57 24.65 5.11
N VAL A 21 -6.93 23.39 5.25
CA VAL A 21 -8.24 22.86 4.87
C VAL A 21 -8.87 22.06 6.01
N THR A 22 -10.19 21.88 5.93
CA THR A 22 -10.94 20.91 6.71
C THR A 22 -11.56 19.87 5.78
N ILE A 23 -11.57 18.61 6.23
CA ILE A 23 -12.26 17.49 5.56
C ILE A 23 -13.49 17.14 6.41
N ASP A 24 -14.66 17.12 5.76
CA ASP A 24 -15.91 16.83 6.43
C ASP A 24 -15.94 15.40 7.01
N VAL A 25 -16.39 15.28 8.24
CA VAL A 25 -16.46 13.99 8.94
C VAL A 25 -17.34 12.96 8.22
N ALA A 26 -18.32 13.42 7.43
CA ALA A 26 -19.20 12.54 6.66
C ALA A 26 -18.40 11.60 5.71
N ALA A 27 -17.22 12.01 5.25
CA ALA A 27 -16.35 11.16 4.45
C ALA A 27 -15.92 9.87 5.17
N TYR A 28 -15.93 9.86 6.49
CA TYR A 28 -15.47 8.74 7.32
C TYR A 28 -16.60 7.96 8.00
N ILE A 29 -17.74 8.60 8.28
CA ILE A 29 -18.79 7.99 9.12
C ILE A 29 -20.14 7.81 8.40
N SER A 30 -20.33 8.40 7.20
CA SER A 30 -21.61 8.32 6.50
C SER A 30 -21.77 7.00 5.72
N PRO A 31 -22.83 6.22 5.99
CA PRO A 31 -23.18 5.07 5.18
C PRO A 31 -23.52 5.42 3.72
N GLU A 32 -24.07 6.62 3.48
CA GLU A 32 -24.39 7.12 2.14
C GLU A 32 -23.10 7.39 1.35
N TYR A 33 -22.08 7.93 2.00
CA TYR A 33 -20.76 8.11 1.40
C TYR A 33 -20.14 6.76 1.04
N ALA A 34 -20.17 5.78 1.94
CA ALA A 34 -19.70 4.42 1.70
C ALA A 34 -20.42 3.72 0.52
N ARG A 35 -21.73 3.94 0.37
CA ARG A 35 -22.47 3.41 -0.80
C ARG A 35 -22.06 4.10 -2.09
N ALA A 36 -21.82 5.42 -2.07
CA ALA A 36 -21.37 6.14 -3.24
C ALA A 36 -19.96 5.68 -3.67
N GLU A 37 -19.09 5.32 -2.75
CA GLU A 37 -17.76 4.75 -3.04
C GLU A 37 -17.87 3.47 -3.88
N ARG A 38 -18.86 2.58 -3.64
CA ARG A 38 -19.03 1.37 -4.46
C ARG A 38 -19.17 1.70 -5.95
N ASP A 39 -20.14 2.56 -6.29
CA ASP A 39 -20.53 2.77 -7.68
C ASP A 39 -19.64 3.76 -8.42
N ARG A 40 -19.12 4.75 -7.71
CA ARG A 40 -18.40 5.88 -8.30
C ARG A 40 -16.89 5.81 -8.09
N LEU A 41 -16.41 5.01 -7.15
CA LEU A 41 -14.98 4.84 -6.90
C LEU A 41 -14.54 3.40 -7.23
N TRP A 42 -14.90 2.42 -6.41
CA TRP A 42 -14.34 1.07 -6.49
C TRP A 42 -14.58 0.39 -7.85
N ARG A 43 -15.68 0.66 -8.51
CA ARG A 43 -15.97 0.16 -9.86
C ARG A 43 -15.30 0.95 -10.98
N LYS A 44 -14.55 2.01 -10.67
CA LYS A 44 -14.00 2.96 -11.63
C LYS A 44 -12.48 3.15 -11.57
N VAL A 45 -11.84 2.63 -10.54
CA VAL A 45 -10.41 2.81 -10.30
C VAL A 45 -9.64 1.51 -10.43
N TRP A 46 -8.35 1.62 -10.75
CA TRP A 46 -7.44 0.50 -10.68
C TRP A 46 -7.17 0.13 -9.22
N GLN A 47 -7.22 -1.16 -8.91
CA GLN A 47 -7.03 -1.72 -7.57
C GLN A 47 -5.99 -2.83 -7.62
N GLN A 48 -5.04 -2.79 -6.72
CA GLN A 48 -4.08 -3.86 -6.50
C GLN A 48 -4.78 -5.02 -5.79
N VAL A 49 -4.66 -6.26 -6.29
CA VAL A 49 -5.43 -7.41 -5.82
C VAL A 49 -4.59 -8.58 -5.33
N GLY A 50 -3.32 -8.63 -5.69
CA GLY A 50 -2.40 -9.70 -5.29
C GLY A 50 -1.08 -9.60 -6.04
N ARG A 51 -0.22 -10.58 -5.83
CA ARG A 51 1.07 -10.69 -6.54
C ARG A 51 0.98 -11.73 -7.65
N VAL A 52 1.79 -11.54 -8.69
CA VAL A 52 1.92 -12.51 -9.80
C VAL A 52 2.31 -13.90 -9.30
N GLU A 53 3.16 -13.98 -8.27
CA GLU A 53 3.58 -15.24 -7.66
C GLU A 53 2.48 -15.95 -6.85
N GLU A 54 1.37 -15.29 -6.54
CA GLU A 54 0.20 -15.94 -5.89
C GLU A 54 -0.60 -16.80 -6.89
N VAL A 55 -0.37 -16.61 -8.16
CA VAL A 55 -0.99 -17.40 -9.25
C VAL A 55 0.11 -17.98 -10.17
N PRO A 56 0.92 -18.95 -9.68
CA PRO A 56 2.19 -19.32 -10.30
C PRO A 56 2.04 -20.12 -11.61
N GLU A 57 0.96 -20.87 -11.77
CA GLU A 57 0.78 -21.81 -12.90
C GLU A 57 -0.51 -21.51 -13.67
N VAL A 58 -0.55 -21.90 -14.95
CA VAL A 58 -1.78 -21.84 -15.75
C VAL A 58 -2.92 -22.57 -15.04
N GLY A 59 -4.02 -21.86 -14.83
CA GLY A 59 -5.18 -22.30 -14.08
C GLY A 59 -5.15 -21.93 -12.59
N SER A 60 -4.01 -21.45 -12.04
CA SER A 60 -4.02 -20.83 -10.72
C SER A 60 -4.88 -19.58 -10.75
N TYR A 61 -5.56 -19.31 -9.65
CA TYR A 61 -6.42 -18.14 -9.49
C TYR A 61 -6.40 -17.61 -8.07
N LEU A 62 -6.76 -16.33 -7.94
CA LEU A 62 -7.13 -15.70 -6.69
C LEU A 62 -8.47 -14.95 -6.87
N THR A 63 -9.17 -14.70 -5.76
CA THR A 63 -10.34 -13.82 -5.76
C THR A 63 -10.04 -12.52 -5.03
N TYR A 64 -10.73 -11.46 -5.44
CA TYR A 64 -10.72 -10.17 -4.77
C TYR A 64 -12.15 -9.71 -4.52
N ASP A 65 -12.49 -9.51 -3.24
CA ASP A 65 -13.80 -9.05 -2.83
C ASP A 65 -13.74 -7.58 -2.43
N ILE A 66 -14.61 -6.77 -3.02
CA ILE A 66 -14.78 -5.36 -2.71
C ILE A 66 -16.27 -5.01 -2.66
N LEU A 67 -16.79 -4.77 -1.46
CA LEU A 67 -18.21 -4.54 -1.21
C LEU A 67 -19.07 -5.68 -1.80
N ASP A 68 -19.95 -5.40 -2.77
CA ASP A 68 -20.81 -6.41 -3.40
C ASP A 68 -20.12 -7.20 -4.52
N ASP A 69 -18.99 -6.70 -5.02
CA ASP A 69 -18.31 -7.30 -6.16
C ASP A 69 -17.26 -8.32 -5.70
N SER A 70 -17.20 -9.44 -6.40
CA SER A 70 -16.17 -10.46 -6.27
C SER A 70 -15.56 -10.72 -7.64
N ILE A 71 -14.25 -10.66 -7.74
CA ILE A 71 -13.52 -10.81 -9.00
C ILE A 71 -12.61 -12.03 -8.90
N ILE A 72 -12.62 -12.89 -9.93
CA ILE A 72 -11.62 -13.94 -10.11
C ILE A 72 -10.54 -13.40 -11.02
N VAL A 73 -9.28 -13.52 -10.63
CA VAL A 73 -8.12 -13.32 -11.49
C VAL A 73 -7.44 -14.66 -11.68
N ALA A 74 -7.37 -15.14 -12.92
CA ALA A 74 -6.81 -16.43 -13.27
C ALA A 74 -5.61 -16.28 -14.21
N ARG A 75 -4.59 -17.11 -14.02
CA ARG A 75 -3.48 -17.21 -14.97
C ARG A 75 -3.91 -18.09 -16.16
N THR A 76 -3.81 -17.54 -17.35
CA THR A 76 -4.18 -18.19 -18.63
C THR A 76 -2.97 -18.55 -19.48
N GLY A 77 -1.84 -17.87 -19.28
CA GLY A 77 -0.59 -18.06 -20.02
C GLY A 77 0.61 -18.35 -19.12
N THR A 78 1.75 -18.63 -19.72
CA THR A 78 2.99 -19.03 -19.03
C THR A 78 3.95 -17.89 -18.78
N GLY A 79 3.70 -16.71 -19.34
CA GLY A 79 4.49 -15.50 -19.13
C GLY A 79 4.01 -14.70 -17.91
N ASN A 80 4.50 -13.46 -17.80
CA ASN A 80 4.13 -12.50 -16.77
C ASN A 80 3.72 -11.14 -17.37
N SER A 81 3.09 -11.18 -18.56
CA SER A 81 2.45 -10.02 -19.16
C SER A 81 0.95 -10.00 -18.83
N ALA A 82 0.29 -8.88 -19.04
CA ALA A 82 -1.16 -8.76 -18.83
C ALA A 82 -1.95 -9.82 -19.60
N GLU A 83 -1.48 -10.21 -20.80
CA GLU A 83 -2.10 -11.21 -21.67
C GLU A 83 -2.10 -12.64 -21.10
N ASP A 84 -1.24 -12.88 -20.11
CA ASP A 84 -1.15 -14.17 -19.42
C ASP A 84 -2.17 -14.31 -18.29
N PHE A 85 -3.03 -13.33 -18.08
CA PHE A 85 -4.06 -13.30 -17.05
C PHE A 85 -5.41 -12.91 -17.63
N ALA A 86 -6.46 -13.41 -17.00
CA ALA A 86 -7.83 -12.99 -17.27
C ALA A 86 -8.54 -12.71 -15.95
N ALA A 87 -9.36 -11.65 -15.91
CA ALA A 87 -10.17 -11.31 -14.76
C ALA A 87 -11.65 -11.22 -15.14
N HIS A 88 -12.51 -11.74 -14.27
CA HIS A 88 -13.95 -11.79 -14.49
C HIS A 88 -14.69 -11.61 -13.16
N HIS A 89 -15.92 -11.12 -13.23
CA HIS A 89 -16.82 -11.19 -12.08
C HIS A 89 -17.06 -12.65 -11.67
N ASN A 90 -16.91 -12.93 -10.39
CA ASN A 90 -17.09 -14.24 -9.77
C ASN A 90 -18.57 -14.59 -9.63
N VAL A 91 -19.28 -14.66 -10.75
CA VAL A 91 -20.72 -14.86 -10.75
C VAL A 91 -21.18 -15.68 -11.97
N CYS A 92 -21.87 -16.80 -11.71
CA CYS A 92 -22.47 -17.62 -12.77
C CYS A 92 -23.62 -16.89 -13.44
N MET A 93 -23.57 -16.77 -14.76
CA MET A 93 -24.55 -16.04 -15.57
C MET A 93 -25.95 -16.68 -15.58
N HIS A 94 -26.08 -17.93 -15.10
CA HIS A 94 -27.38 -18.59 -15.00
C HIS A 94 -28.27 -17.96 -13.93
N ARG A 95 -27.85 -17.95 -12.65
CA ARG A 95 -28.64 -17.48 -11.51
C ARG A 95 -27.81 -16.82 -10.41
N GLY A 96 -26.65 -16.24 -10.74
CA GLY A 96 -25.90 -15.40 -9.85
C GLY A 96 -25.10 -16.10 -8.74
N ARG A 97 -24.96 -17.48 -8.77
CA ARG A 97 -24.10 -18.15 -7.79
C ARG A 97 -22.65 -17.79 -8.03
N ARG A 98 -21.90 -17.46 -6.96
CA ARG A 98 -20.43 -17.36 -7.03
C ARG A 98 -19.84 -18.67 -7.54
N LEU A 99 -18.85 -18.60 -8.43
CA LEU A 99 -18.15 -19.78 -8.97
C LEU A 99 -17.16 -20.34 -7.97
N VAL A 100 -16.52 -19.44 -7.24
CA VAL A 100 -15.51 -19.75 -6.23
C VAL A 100 -15.89 -19.02 -4.94
N ASP A 101 -15.87 -19.75 -3.84
CA ASP A 101 -16.10 -19.22 -2.50
C ASP A 101 -14.78 -19.30 -1.71
N ALA A 102 -14.46 -18.27 -0.92
CA ALA A 102 -13.36 -18.34 0.03
C ALA A 102 -13.73 -19.26 1.20
N GLU A 103 -12.74 -19.97 1.72
CA GLU A 103 -12.90 -20.72 2.97
C GLU A 103 -13.24 -19.76 4.13
N PRO A 104 -14.06 -20.19 5.10
CA PRO A 104 -14.38 -19.36 6.25
C PRO A 104 -13.11 -18.86 6.97
N GLY A 105 -12.97 -17.55 7.11
CA GLY A 105 -11.82 -16.93 7.77
C GLY A 105 -10.61 -16.70 6.87
N ALA A 106 -10.66 -17.10 5.60
CA ALA A 106 -9.63 -16.74 4.62
C ALA A 106 -9.86 -15.32 4.09
N LYS A 107 -8.78 -14.63 3.75
CA LYS A 107 -8.83 -13.30 3.12
C LYS A 107 -9.50 -13.35 1.74
N SER A 108 -9.20 -14.39 0.96
CA SER A 108 -9.65 -14.59 -0.41
C SER A 108 -9.63 -16.09 -0.75
N ALA A 109 -10.35 -16.49 -1.79
CA ALA A 109 -10.15 -17.81 -2.34
C ALA A 109 -8.92 -17.79 -3.25
N CYS A 110 -8.07 -18.80 -3.12
CA CYS A 110 -6.99 -19.07 -4.05
C CYS A 110 -6.93 -20.57 -4.32
N GLY A 111 -6.42 -20.94 -5.48
CA GLY A 111 -6.35 -22.35 -5.86
C GLY A 111 -6.04 -22.54 -7.33
N ARG A 112 -6.35 -23.73 -7.84
CA ARG A 112 -6.12 -24.10 -9.23
C ARG A 112 -7.37 -24.70 -9.88
N ALA A 113 -7.94 -23.98 -10.84
CA ALA A 113 -9.11 -24.40 -11.62
C ALA A 113 -8.75 -25.34 -12.79
N ARG A 114 -7.48 -25.73 -12.92
CA ARG A 114 -6.97 -26.48 -14.08
C ARG A 114 -7.31 -25.80 -15.40
N LYS A 115 -8.47 -26.10 -16.01
CA LYS A 115 -8.87 -25.57 -17.32
C LYS A 115 -10.18 -24.76 -17.29
N SER A 116 -10.96 -24.85 -16.22
CA SER A 116 -12.30 -24.25 -16.17
C SER A 116 -12.82 -24.11 -14.75
N PHE A 117 -13.74 -23.18 -14.58
CA PHE A 117 -14.59 -23.03 -13.40
C PHE A 117 -15.94 -23.69 -13.66
N VAL A 118 -16.39 -24.52 -12.74
CA VAL A 118 -17.69 -25.21 -12.84
C VAL A 118 -18.62 -24.70 -11.76
N CYS A 119 -19.76 -24.13 -12.15
CA CYS A 119 -20.76 -23.68 -11.21
C CYS A 119 -21.35 -24.86 -10.43
N GLY A 120 -21.19 -24.85 -9.10
CA GLY A 120 -21.66 -25.93 -8.23
C GLY A 120 -23.18 -26.06 -8.14
N PHE A 121 -23.98 -25.17 -8.80
CA PHE A 121 -25.44 -25.25 -8.75
C PHE A 121 -26.02 -26.08 -9.91
N HIS A 122 -25.71 -25.74 -11.15
CA HIS A 122 -26.27 -26.45 -12.33
C HIS A 122 -25.21 -26.86 -13.34
N GLY A 123 -23.91 -26.82 -12.98
CA GLY A 123 -22.84 -27.32 -13.83
C GLY A 123 -22.49 -26.45 -15.03
N TRP A 124 -22.95 -25.18 -15.10
CA TRP A 124 -22.44 -24.28 -16.14
C TRP A 124 -20.93 -24.15 -15.98
N THR A 125 -20.22 -24.31 -17.09
CA THR A 125 -18.77 -24.39 -17.09
C THR A 125 -18.18 -23.24 -17.88
N TYR A 126 -17.17 -22.60 -17.33
CA TYR A 126 -16.51 -21.43 -17.89
C TYR A 126 -15.02 -21.71 -18.03
N GLY A 127 -14.45 -21.41 -19.20
CA GLY A 127 -13.01 -21.39 -19.41
C GLY A 127 -12.31 -20.39 -18.50
N LEU A 128 -11.00 -20.47 -18.43
CA LEU A 128 -10.19 -19.48 -17.68
C LEU A 128 -10.31 -18.08 -18.30
N ASP A 129 -10.64 -18.00 -19.57
CA ASP A 129 -10.93 -16.78 -20.34
C ASP A 129 -12.37 -16.25 -20.15
N GLY A 130 -13.16 -16.88 -19.29
CA GLY A 130 -14.55 -16.51 -19.00
C GLY A 130 -15.58 -17.01 -20.02
N ALA A 131 -15.17 -17.63 -21.10
CA ALA A 131 -16.10 -18.19 -22.09
C ALA A 131 -16.93 -19.33 -21.50
N CYS A 132 -18.25 -19.30 -21.67
CA CYS A 132 -19.11 -20.39 -21.25
C CYS A 132 -18.98 -21.56 -22.24
N THR A 133 -18.35 -22.65 -21.81
CA THR A 133 -17.98 -23.79 -22.62
C THR A 133 -18.97 -24.95 -22.53
N HIS A 134 -19.77 -25.01 -21.46
CA HIS A 134 -20.78 -26.07 -21.28
C HIS A 134 -22.01 -25.56 -20.53
N ILE A 135 -23.18 -25.86 -21.10
CA ILE A 135 -24.50 -25.65 -20.51
C ILE A 135 -25.27 -26.93 -20.72
N ARG A 136 -25.68 -27.57 -19.64
CA ARG A 136 -26.51 -28.77 -19.70
C ARG A 136 -27.88 -28.44 -20.29
N GLU A 137 -28.39 -29.29 -21.17
CA GLU A 137 -29.71 -29.16 -21.80
C GLU A 137 -29.92 -27.80 -22.50
N ARG A 138 -28.86 -27.29 -23.15
CA ARG A 138 -28.81 -25.97 -23.80
C ARG A 138 -29.98 -25.71 -24.76
N ASP A 139 -30.49 -26.77 -25.40
CA ASP A 139 -31.56 -26.68 -26.41
C ASP A 139 -32.90 -26.24 -25.82
N ASP A 140 -33.12 -26.42 -24.51
CA ASP A 140 -34.33 -25.95 -23.80
C ASP A 140 -34.50 -24.43 -23.90
N TRP A 141 -33.40 -23.67 -24.08
CA TRP A 141 -33.46 -22.21 -24.30
C TRP A 141 -33.77 -21.82 -25.74
N GLN A 142 -34.08 -22.79 -26.66
CA GLN A 142 -34.59 -22.53 -28.01
C GLN A 142 -33.73 -21.55 -28.83
N GLY A 143 -32.39 -21.57 -28.64
CA GLY A 143 -31.46 -20.70 -29.34
C GLY A 143 -31.24 -19.31 -28.68
N ALA A 144 -31.88 -18.98 -27.56
CA ALA A 144 -31.76 -17.68 -26.90
C ALA A 144 -30.39 -17.44 -26.20
N LEU A 145 -29.58 -18.50 -26.01
CA LEU A 145 -28.27 -18.40 -25.37
C LEU A 145 -27.21 -18.02 -26.38
N THR A 146 -26.62 -16.84 -26.20
CA THR A 146 -25.51 -16.29 -26.99
C THR A 146 -24.26 -16.12 -26.11
N ALA A 147 -23.13 -15.79 -26.70
CA ALA A 147 -21.91 -15.44 -25.97
C ALA A 147 -22.17 -14.26 -25.01
N ASP A 148 -22.87 -13.22 -25.48
CA ASP A 148 -23.11 -12.00 -24.74
C ASP A 148 -23.91 -12.21 -23.44
N ASN A 149 -24.78 -13.26 -23.39
CA ASN A 149 -25.59 -13.52 -22.20
C ASN A 149 -25.14 -14.74 -21.38
N THR A 150 -24.10 -15.44 -21.83
CA THR A 150 -23.60 -16.63 -21.14
C THR A 150 -22.16 -16.53 -20.65
N HIS A 151 -21.29 -15.72 -21.30
CA HIS A 151 -19.92 -15.54 -20.88
C HIS A 151 -19.85 -14.71 -19.57
N LEU A 152 -18.82 -14.95 -18.76
CA LEU A 152 -18.59 -14.13 -17.56
C LEU A 152 -18.31 -12.69 -17.96
N ALA A 153 -18.83 -11.75 -17.18
CA ALA A 153 -18.53 -10.34 -17.38
C ALA A 153 -17.03 -10.09 -17.17
N PRO A 154 -16.31 -9.57 -18.17
CA PRO A 154 -14.88 -9.36 -18.07
C PRO A 154 -14.56 -8.17 -17.16
N VAL A 155 -13.38 -8.24 -16.54
CA VAL A 155 -12.76 -7.18 -15.77
C VAL A 155 -11.38 -6.93 -16.36
N ARG A 156 -10.97 -5.69 -16.49
CA ARG A 156 -9.63 -5.37 -16.96
C ARG A 156 -8.59 -5.83 -15.96
N VAL A 157 -7.51 -6.43 -16.43
CA VAL A 157 -6.36 -6.84 -15.63
C VAL A 157 -5.09 -6.36 -16.29
N ASP A 158 -4.14 -5.91 -15.47
CA ASP A 158 -2.81 -5.48 -15.91
C ASP A 158 -1.79 -5.74 -14.78
N ILE A 159 -0.50 -5.53 -15.05
CA ILE A 159 0.59 -5.81 -14.11
C ILE A 159 1.46 -4.57 -13.96
N TRP A 160 1.78 -4.22 -12.72
CA TRP A 160 2.81 -3.25 -12.40
C TRP A 160 3.51 -3.59 -11.09
N GLY A 161 4.84 -3.45 -11.06
CA GLY A 161 5.67 -3.69 -9.87
C GLY A 161 5.61 -5.13 -9.33
N GLY A 162 5.18 -6.10 -10.17
CA GLY A 162 4.95 -7.49 -9.77
C GLY A 162 3.56 -7.73 -9.14
N TRP A 163 2.71 -6.71 -9.04
CA TRP A 163 1.32 -6.83 -8.60
C TRP A 163 0.36 -6.94 -9.77
N LEU A 164 -0.70 -7.72 -9.55
CA LEU A 164 -1.88 -7.78 -10.40
C LEU A 164 -2.81 -6.61 -10.03
N TRP A 165 -3.26 -5.89 -11.05
CA TRP A 165 -4.18 -4.77 -10.93
C TRP A 165 -5.43 -5.04 -11.73
N ILE A 166 -6.58 -4.68 -11.19
CA ILE A 166 -7.87 -4.79 -11.88
C ILE A 166 -8.60 -3.46 -11.96
N ASN A 167 -9.44 -3.33 -12.99
CA ASN A 167 -10.42 -2.25 -13.08
C ASN A 167 -11.72 -2.78 -13.67
N MET A 168 -12.83 -2.57 -12.98
CA MET A 168 -14.15 -3.02 -13.42
C MET A 168 -14.77 -2.11 -14.48
N ASP A 169 -14.20 -0.91 -14.72
CA ASP A 169 -14.62 -0.02 -15.78
C ASP A 169 -13.96 -0.41 -17.11
N PRO A 170 -14.73 -0.86 -18.13
CA PRO A 170 -14.16 -1.18 -19.43
C PRO A 170 -13.53 0.03 -20.14
N ASP A 171 -14.00 1.24 -19.83
CA ASP A 171 -13.58 2.49 -20.44
C ASP A 171 -12.46 3.20 -19.65
N ALA A 172 -11.92 2.56 -18.59
CA ALA A 172 -10.84 3.15 -17.80
C ALA A 172 -9.60 3.43 -18.65
N GLU A 173 -8.84 4.45 -18.27
CA GLU A 173 -7.49 4.69 -18.81
C GLU A 173 -6.57 3.46 -18.62
N SER A 174 -5.46 3.40 -19.34
CA SER A 174 -4.47 2.33 -19.14
C SER A 174 -3.90 2.36 -17.73
N LEU A 175 -3.43 1.21 -17.21
CA LEU A 175 -2.77 1.18 -15.90
C LEU A 175 -1.52 2.09 -15.89
N ALA A 176 -0.77 2.13 -16.99
CA ALA A 176 0.42 2.97 -17.12
C ALA A 176 0.10 4.47 -16.99
N ASP A 177 -0.98 4.94 -17.66
CA ASP A 177 -1.44 6.33 -17.55
C ASP A 177 -1.98 6.62 -16.14
N TYR A 178 -2.73 5.67 -15.58
CA TYR A 178 -3.26 5.79 -14.22
C TYR A 178 -2.18 5.96 -13.18
N LEU A 179 -1.09 5.20 -13.27
CA LEU A 179 0.02 5.19 -12.30
C LEU A 179 1.00 6.37 -12.49
N HIS A 180 0.88 7.16 -13.57
CA HIS A 180 1.75 8.32 -13.76
C HIS A 180 1.47 9.42 -12.69
N PRO A 181 2.51 10.01 -12.06
CA PRO A 181 3.95 9.81 -12.27
C PRO A 181 4.58 8.75 -11.35
N ALA A 182 3.80 8.08 -10.48
CA ALA A 182 4.32 7.15 -9.46
C ALA A 182 5.17 6.03 -10.09
N ALA A 183 4.69 5.38 -11.15
CA ALA A 183 5.42 4.31 -11.82
C ALA A 183 6.80 4.77 -12.30
N LYS A 184 6.88 5.95 -12.95
CA LYS A 184 8.16 6.50 -13.43
C LYS A 184 9.22 6.64 -12.33
N ILE A 185 8.78 6.94 -11.10
CA ILE A 185 9.69 7.12 -9.95
C ILE A 185 9.99 5.77 -9.28
N LEU A 186 9.03 4.85 -9.28
CA LEU A 186 9.16 3.58 -8.57
C LEU A 186 9.74 2.44 -9.43
N ASP A 187 9.59 2.46 -10.77
CA ASP A 187 10.12 1.43 -11.65
C ASP A 187 11.62 1.15 -11.45
N PRO A 188 12.49 2.18 -11.27
CA PRO A 188 13.91 1.92 -11.02
C PRO A 188 14.23 1.13 -9.76
N PHE A 189 13.29 1.00 -8.82
CA PHE A 189 13.46 0.18 -7.61
C PHE A 189 13.31 -1.32 -7.85
N GLY A 190 12.79 -1.72 -9.02
CA GLY A 190 12.68 -3.13 -9.40
C GLY A 190 11.77 -3.94 -8.48
N LEU A 191 10.64 -3.37 -8.08
CA LEU A 191 9.69 -3.98 -7.12
C LEU A 191 9.18 -5.36 -7.58
N GLU A 192 9.14 -5.59 -8.89
CA GLU A 192 8.77 -6.88 -9.51
C GLU A 192 9.78 -8.01 -9.22
N ASN A 193 11.02 -7.66 -8.86
CA ASN A 193 12.06 -8.63 -8.53
C ASN A 193 12.04 -9.05 -7.05
N MET A 194 11.32 -8.30 -6.21
CA MET A 194 11.17 -8.62 -4.79
C MET A 194 10.16 -9.75 -4.60
N ARG A 195 10.34 -10.54 -3.54
CA ARG A 195 9.42 -11.62 -3.14
C ARG A 195 8.90 -11.35 -1.74
N CYS A 196 7.69 -11.84 -1.48
CA CYS A 196 7.01 -11.63 -0.22
C CYS A 196 7.76 -12.33 0.91
N LYS A 197 8.20 -11.56 1.93
CA LYS A 197 8.81 -12.07 3.16
C LYS A 197 7.76 -12.54 4.16
N TRP A 198 6.72 -11.73 4.36
CA TRP A 198 5.54 -12.05 5.14
C TRP A 198 4.37 -11.16 4.74
N ARG A 199 3.15 -11.63 4.96
CA ARG A 199 1.94 -10.89 4.67
C ARG A 199 0.84 -11.22 5.67
N LYS A 200 0.22 -10.19 6.22
CA LYS A 200 -0.79 -10.27 7.28
C LYS A 200 -1.97 -9.39 6.98
N TRP A 201 -3.12 -9.77 7.47
CA TRP A 201 -4.32 -8.98 7.35
C TRP A 201 -5.12 -8.99 8.66
N VAL A 202 -5.94 -7.94 8.83
CA VAL A 202 -6.71 -7.71 10.05
C VAL A 202 -7.99 -6.95 9.72
N HIS A 203 -9.02 -7.13 10.55
CA HIS A 203 -10.18 -6.24 10.58
C HIS A 203 -9.93 -5.12 11.58
N PHE A 204 -10.15 -3.87 11.15
CA PHE A 204 -10.19 -2.71 12.03
C PHE A 204 -11.62 -2.22 12.24
N ASP A 205 -11.89 -1.73 13.45
CA ASP A 205 -13.13 -1.03 13.80
C ASP A 205 -13.02 0.46 13.45
N CYS A 206 -12.68 0.75 12.20
CA CYS A 206 -12.60 2.09 11.64
C CYS A 206 -12.82 2.09 10.12
N ASN A 207 -13.02 3.28 9.56
CA ASN A 207 -13.09 3.48 8.12
C ASN A 207 -11.77 3.14 7.45
N TRP A 208 -11.82 2.61 6.22
CA TRP A 208 -10.61 2.28 5.45
C TRP A 208 -9.69 3.50 5.22
N LYS A 209 -10.26 4.72 5.15
CA LYS A 209 -9.50 5.96 5.03
C LYS A 209 -8.74 6.26 6.31
N VAL A 210 -9.37 6.12 7.48
CA VAL A 210 -8.69 6.27 8.78
C VAL A 210 -7.49 5.33 8.89
N ALA A 211 -7.69 4.06 8.51
CA ALA A 211 -6.61 3.07 8.55
C ALA A 211 -5.46 3.40 7.61
N LEU A 212 -5.77 3.84 6.36
CA LEU A 212 -4.74 4.13 5.36
C LEU A 212 -4.00 5.44 5.66
N GLU A 213 -4.73 6.47 6.10
CA GLU A 213 -4.19 7.81 6.34
C GLU A 213 -3.10 7.82 7.40
N ALA A 214 -3.17 6.96 8.41
CA ALA A 214 -2.12 6.82 9.42
C ALA A 214 -0.75 6.42 8.83
N PHE A 215 -0.73 5.81 7.64
CA PHE A 215 0.50 5.35 6.98
C PHE A 215 0.92 6.22 5.80
N ASN A 216 0.14 7.23 5.43
CA ASN A 216 0.46 8.11 4.31
C ASN A 216 0.89 9.52 4.73
N GLU A 217 1.30 9.69 5.98
CA GLU A 217 1.80 10.94 6.54
C GLU A 217 2.95 10.68 7.53
N THR A 218 3.62 11.74 7.96
CA THR A 218 4.79 11.67 8.84
C THR A 218 4.60 12.43 10.15
N TYR A 219 3.40 12.97 10.39
CA TYR A 219 3.14 13.89 11.49
C TYR A 219 3.03 13.19 12.84
N HIS A 220 2.45 11.98 12.86
CA HIS A 220 2.27 11.19 14.10
C HIS A 220 3.56 10.55 14.60
N VAL A 221 4.55 10.31 13.72
CA VAL A 221 5.68 9.40 13.96
C VAL A 221 6.37 9.66 15.31
N PHE A 222 6.73 10.90 15.62
CA PHE A 222 7.46 11.21 16.86
C PHE A 222 6.60 11.22 18.13
N THR A 223 5.28 11.14 17.99
CA THR A 223 4.35 11.06 19.12
C THR A 223 3.90 9.64 19.37
N THR A 224 3.53 8.93 18.29
CA THR A 224 3.04 7.56 18.35
C THR A 224 4.18 6.55 18.56
N HIS A 225 5.36 6.85 18.01
CA HIS A 225 6.57 6.03 18.10
C HIS A 225 7.71 6.78 18.79
N PRO A 226 7.58 7.11 20.08
CA PRO A 226 8.56 7.95 20.79
C PRO A 226 9.97 7.36 20.83
N GLU A 227 10.11 6.05 20.68
CA GLU A 227 11.38 5.34 20.59
C GLU A 227 12.23 5.73 19.38
N PHE A 228 11.61 6.17 18.28
CA PHE A 228 12.37 6.66 17.11
C PHE A 228 13.08 8.00 17.39
N ASN A 229 12.62 8.76 18.39
CA ASN A 229 13.27 10.02 18.79
C ASN A 229 14.75 9.83 19.18
N ARG A 230 15.15 8.64 19.60
CA ARG A 230 16.55 8.33 19.93
C ARG A 230 17.46 8.29 18.71
N PHE A 231 16.89 8.09 17.49
CA PHE A 231 17.66 8.03 16.25
C PHE A 231 17.77 9.38 15.53
N GLY A 232 17.19 10.42 16.08
CA GLY A 232 17.27 11.78 15.60
C GLY A 232 15.92 12.40 15.30
N GLU A 233 15.93 13.70 15.05
CA GLU A 233 14.75 14.47 14.69
C GLU A 233 14.79 14.72 13.16
N PHE A 234 13.81 14.22 12.45
CA PHE A 234 13.67 14.39 11.01
C PHE A 234 12.43 15.23 10.72
N LYS A 235 12.54 16.16 9.79
CA LYS A 235 11.39 16.91 9.31
C LYS A 235 10.68 16.11 8.22
N GLY A 236 9.54 15.54 8.57
CA GLY A 236 8.72 14.85 7.59
C GLY A 236 7.98 15.82 6.67
N TRP A 237 7.71 15.38 5.45
CA TRP A 237 6.96 16.10 4.43
C TRP A 237 6.03 15.16 3.66
N ALA A 238 4.98 15.73 3.02
CA ALA A 238 4.10 15.03 2.12
C ALA A 238 3.86 15.88 0.86
N LYS A 239 3.80 15.24 -0.32
CA LYS A 239 3.58 15.92 -1.62
C LYS A 239 2.50 15.22 -2.43
N ALA A 240 1.62 16.01 -3.03
CA ALA A 240 0.68 15.53 -4.03
C ALA A 240 1.41 15.31 -5.37
N GLN A 241 1.13 14.19 -6.03
CA GLN A 241 1.72 13.76 -7.30
C GLN A 241 0.61 13.32 -8.27
N GLY A 242 -0.17 14.26 -8.76
CA GLY A 242 -1.37 13.95 -9.54
C GLY A 242 -2.43 13.25 -8.70
N LYS A 243 -2.84 12.03 -9.09
CA LYS A 243 -3.77 11.20 -8.30
C LYS A 243 -3.11 10.64 -7.04
N HIS A 244 -1.81 10.46 -7.06
CA HIS A 244 -0.99 9.81 -6.04
C HIS A 244 -0.35 10.83 -5.12
N SER A 245 0.37 10.35 -4.11
CA SER A 245 1.13 11.18 -3.19
C SER A 245 2.39 10.46 -2.76
N ASN A 246 3.40 11.20 -2.35
CA ASN A 246 4.54 10.63 -1.68
C ASN A 246 4.88 11.39 -0.40
N ILE A 247 5.54 10.67 0.51
CA ILE A 247 6.01 11.19 1.78
C ILE A 247 7.51 10.93 1.92
N GLY A 248 8.15 11.69 2.78
CA GLY A 248 9.56 11.52 3.05
C GLY A 248 10.02 12.34 4.23
N TYR A 249 11.32 12.30 4.46
CA TYR A 249 11.97 13.03 5.53
C TYR A 249 13.14 13.83 4.97
N ASP A 250 13.26 15.08 5.40
CA ASP A 250 14.43 15.88 5.13
C ASP A 250 15.51 15.55 6.17
N ALA A 251 16.74 15.36 5.71
CA ALA A 251 17.87 15.34 6.62
C ALA A 251 18.00 16.72 7.30
N PRO A 252 18.36 16.78 8.59
CA PRO A 252 18.62 18.03 9.25
C PRO A 252 19.70 18.81 8.48
N LYS A 253 19.39 20.03 8.05
CA LYS A 253 20.33 20.86 7.27
C LYS A 253 21.58 21.24 8.07
N ASP A 254 21.47 21.23 9.40
CA ASP A 254 22.59 21.51 10.29
C ASP A 254 22.38 20.76 11.63
N LEU A 255 23.20 19.77 11.89
CA LEU A 255 23.23 19.04 13.16
C LEU A 255 23.63 19.97 14.33
N ALA A 256 24.28 21.12 14.06
CA ALA A 256 24.70 22.11 15.05
C ALA A 256 23.59 23.08 15.44
N GLU A 257 22.59 23.31 14.58
CA GLU A 257 21.46 24.22 14.84
C GLU A 257 20.25 23.56 15.51
N THR A 258 20.15 22.24 15.54
CA THR A 258 19.12 21.56 16.30
C THR A 258 19.34 21.81 17.79
N LYS A 259 18.68 22.83 18.33
CA LYS A 259 18.62 23.13 19.78
C LYS A 259 17.93 22.00 20.57
N SER A 260 17.48 20.96 19.91
CA SER A 260 16.94 19.75 20.52
C SER A 260 18.10 18.96 21.15
N LYS A 261 17.94 18.64 22.42
CA LYS A 261 18.85 17.75 23.17
C LYS A 261 18.73 16.28 22.75
N ILE A 262 17.99 15.99 21.71
CA ILE A 262 17.81 14.65 21.17
C ILE A 262 19.04 14.35 20.33
N ARG A 263 19.92 13.53 20.88
CA ARG A 263 21.14 13.08 20.20
C ARG A 263 20.79 11.99 19.22
N LEU A 264 21.40 12.00 18.04
CA LEU A 264 21.49 10.86 17.14
C LEU A 264 22.17 9.72 17.89
N GLY A 265 21.42 8.73 18.36
CA GLY A 265 21.94 7.56 19.07
C GLY A 265 23.03 7.88 20.11
N THR A 266 24.13 7.17 20.06
CA THR A 266 25.28 7.37 20.94
C THR A 266 26.15 8.59 20.60
N GLY A 267 25.87 9.31 19.53
CA GLY A 267 26.70 10.36 18.95
C GLY A 267 27.78 9.84 17.98
N ASP A 268 27.96 8.53 17.90
CA ASP A 268 28.83 7.88 16.91
C ASP A 268 27.92 7.29 15.81
N PRO A 269 28.03 7.78 14.55
CA PRO A 269 27.14 7.34 13.47
C PRO A 269 27.30 5.85 13.11
N ARG A 270 28.45 5.22 13.40
CA ARG A 270 28.66 3.78 13.19
C ARG A 270 27.79 2.96 14.12
N ILE A 271 27.71 3.36 15.39
CA ILE A 271 26.95 2.69 16.45
C ILE A 271 25.46 2.98 16.26
N SER A 272 25.08 4.25 16.03
CA SER A 272 23.67 4.60 15.86
C SER A 272 23.03 3.97 14.63
N THR A 273 23.80 3.79 13.53
CA THR A 273 23.32 3.05 12.36
C THR A 273 23.07 1.58 12.70
N ALA A 274 23.98 0.92 13.40
CA ALA A 274 23.83 -0.47 13.83
C ALA A 274 22.62 -0.64 14.77
N GLU A 275 22.47 0.21 15.78
CA GLU A 275 21.35 0.20 16.73
C GLU A 275 20.01 0.40 16.02
N MET A 276 19.92 1.34 15.05
CA MET A 276 18.72 1.58 14.28
C MET A 276 18.34 0.36 13.43
N GLN A 277 19.31 -0.27 12.75
CA GLN A 277 19.05 -1.42 11.89
C GLN A 277 18.60 -2.64 12.71
N VAL A 278 19.24 -2.90 13.84
CA VAL A 278 18.86 -3.98 14.76
C VAL A 278 17.42 -3.72 15.29
N TYR A 279 17.15 -2.51 15.79
CA TYR A 279 15.83 -2.14 16.29
C TYR A 279 14.75 -2.32 15.22
N THR A 280 14.99 -1.82 14.01
CA THR A 280 14.05 -1.95 12.89
C THR A 280 13.78 -3.41 12.56
N MET A 281 14.79 -4.27 12.55
CA MET A 281 14.61 -5.70 12.30
C MET A 281 13.81 -6.38 13.42
N GLU A 282 14.11 -6.10 14.67
CA GLU A 282 13.48 -6.72 15.82
C GLU A 282 12.03 -6.29 16.00
N GLU A 283 11.74 -5.00 15.78
CA GLU A 283 10.46 -4.38 16.16
C GLU A 283 9.48 -4.17 15.00
N THR A 284 9.95 -4.27 13.77
CA THR A 284 9.07 -4.22 12.59
C THR A 284 9.20 -5.45 11.70
N ASN A 285 10.37 -6.06 11.64
CA ASN A 285 10.74 -7.09 10.65
C ASN A 285 10.44 -6.65 9.20
N ALA A 286 10.63 -5.35 8.94
CA ALA A 286 10.34 -4.67 7.69
C ALA A 286 11.35 -3.54 7.46
N THR A 287 11.37 -2.95 6.27
CA THR A 287 12.20 -1.78 5.89
C THR A 287 13.71 -1.95 6.05
N THR A 288 14.18 -3.11 6.51
CA THR A 288 15.59 -3.52 6.54
C THR A 288 15.69 -5.01 6.24
N THR A 289 16.90 -5.48 5.87
CA THR A 289 17.21 -6.89 5.61
C THR A 289 18.31 -7.37 6.53
N GLN A 290 18.43 -8.69 6.69
CA GLN A 290 19.49 -9.26 7.52
C GLN A 290 20.89 -8.85 7.02
N THR A 291 21.07 -8.71 5.70
CA THR A 291 22.33 -8.24 5.12
C THR A 291 22.66 -6.81 5.55
N LEU A 292 21.65 -5.91 5.52
CA LEU A 292 21.81 -4.53 6.00
C LEU A 292 22.18 -4.47 7.49
N VAL A 293 21.53 -5.29 8.32
CA VAL A 293 21.85 -5.41 9.76
C VAL A 293 23.28 -5.91 9.97
N ASN A 294 23.67 -6.99 9.28
CA ASN A 294 25.01 -7.58 9.41
C ASN A 294 26.10 -6.60 8.99
N ALA A 295 25.89 -5.86 7.90
CA ALA A 295 26.83 -4.83 7.45
C ALA A 295 26.92 -3.67 8.45
N ALA A 296 25.80 -3.24 9.04
CA ALA A 296 25.77 -2.18 10.04
C ALA A 296 26.53 -2.57 11.32
N LEU A 297 26.40 -3.81 11.78
CA LEU A 297 27.11 -4.31 12.96
C LEU A 297 28.63 -4.34 12.81
N ARG A 298 29.15 -4.43 11.59
CA ARG A 298 30.61 -4.43 11.31
C ARG A 298 31.22 -3.02 11.24
N LEU A 299 30.39 -1.97 11.19
CA LEU A 299 30.87 -0.59 10.98
C LEU A 299 31.89 -0.13 12.01
N VAL A 300 31.77 -0.57 13.26
CA VAL A 300 32.71 -0.20 14.34
C VAL A 300 34.11 -0.80 14.11
N ASP A 301 34.16 -2.00 13.54
CA ASP A 301 35.40 -2.70 13.24
C ASP A 301 36.02 -2.25 11.90
N GLU A 302 35.21 -1.87 10.93
CA GLU A 302 35.62 -1.53 9.57
C GLU A 302 36.00 -0.05 9.40
N LEU A 303 35.46 0.85 10.24
CA LEU A 303 35.69 2.30 10.14
C LEU A 303 36.27 2.88 11.43
N PRO A 304 37.20 3.87 11.34
CA PRO A 304 37.75 4.54 12.52
C PRO A 304 36.69 5.41 13.23
N GLU A 305 36.88 5.62 14.55
CA GLU A 305 36.09 6.58 15.33
C GLU A 305 36.20 7.99 14.72
N GLY A 306 35.08 8.73 14.72
CA GLY A 306 35.02 10.05 14.12
C GLY A 306 34.80 10.06 12.61
N THR A 307 34.51 8.92 11.98
CA THR A 307 34.11 8.86 10.56
C THR A 307 32.83 9.67 10.37
N PRO A 308 32.78 10.62 9.40
CA PRO A 308 31.60 11.41 9.11
C PRO A 308 30.37 10.57 8.74
N PRO A 309 29.14 11.00 9.11
CA PRO A 309 27.92 10.22 8.88
C PRO A 309 27.69 9.81 7.43
N GLU A 310 27.99 10.69 6.47
CA GLU A 310 27.87 10.40 5.03
C GLU A 310 28.83 9.29 4.58
N LYS A 311 30.02 9.21 5.19
CA LYS A 311 30.99 8.15 4.89
C LYS A 311 30.61 6.83 5.56
N VAL A 312 30.00 6.88 6.72
CA VAL A 312 29.42 5.69 7.37
C VAL A 312 28.31 5.12 6.51
N LEU A 313 27.38 5.97 6.03
CA LEU A 313 26.28 5.55 5.15
C LEU A 313 26.81 4.94 3.84
N GLU A 314 27.76 5.61 3.19
CA GLU A 314 28.38 5.13 1.94
C GLU A 314 29.02 3.74 2.13
N HIS A 315 29.82 3.58 3.17
CA HIS A 315 30.51 2.32 3.48
C HIS A 315 29.52 1.22 3.84
N TRP A 316 28.54 1.50 4.69
CA TRP A 316 27.48 0.55 5.07
C TRP A 316 26.76 -0.01 3.86
N LEU A 317 26.24 0.86 2.97
CA LEU A 317 25.52 0.44 1.78
C LEU A 317 26.42 -0.31 0.79
N ALA A 318 27.69 0.10 0.64
CA ALA A 318 28.65 -0.60 -0.21
C ALA A 318 28.98 -2.00 0.32
N SER A 319 29.19 -2.13 1.64
CA SER A 319 29.44 -3.40 2.32
C SER A 319 28.24 -4.35 2.18
N ALA A 320 27.03 -3.87 2.47
CA ALA A 320 25.80 -4.66 2.32
C ALA A 320 25.57 -5.11 0.87
N ARG A 321 25.79 -4.21 -0.10
CA ARG A 321 25.69 -4.53 -1.54
C ARG A 321 26.69 -5.61 -1.96
N ALA A 322 27.92 -5.58 -1.44
CA ALA A 322 28.93 -6.59 -1.72
C ALA A 322 28.54 -7.96 -1.12
N ASP A 323 28.00 -7.97 0.11
CA ASP A 323 27.52 -9.19 0.76
C ASP A 323 26.36 -9.81 -0.03
N ASP A 324 25.40 -9.00 -0.46
CA ASP A 324 24.25 -9.45 -1.25
C ASP A 324 24.68 -9.96 -2.63
N ALA A 325 25.60 -9.26 -3.30
CA ALA A 325 26.16 -9.70 -4.58
C ALA A 325 26.86 -11.07 -4.46
N ALA A 326 27.56 -11.32 -3.35
CA ALA A 326 28.23 -12.60 -3.09
C ALA A 326 27.26 -13.78 -2.95
N ARG A 327 25.99 -13.51 -2.59
CA ARG A 327 24.91 -14.52 -2.54
C ARG A 327 24.01 -14.52 -3.78
N GLY A 328 24.30 -13.72 -4.80
CA GLY A 328 23.52 -13.65 -6.04
C GLY A 328 22.36 -12.66 -6.01
N VAL A 329 22.27 -11.81 -4.98
CA VAL A 329 21.26 -10.73 -4.92
C VAL A 329 21.82 -9.47 -5.59
N ILE A 330 21.13 -9.01 -6.63
CA ILE A 330 21.53 -7.83 -7.40
C ILE A 330 20.65 -6.66 -7.01
N TRP A 331 21.26 -5.62 -6.44
CA TRP A 331 20.55 -4.40 -6.09
C TRP A 331 20.21 -3.58 -7.34
N PRO A 332 19.07 -2.90 -7.35
CA PRO A 332 18.72 -1.98 -8.43
C PRO A 332 19.71 -0.81 -8.49
N THR A 333 19.88 -0.26 -9.69
CA THR A 333 20.60 0.98 -9.90
C THR A 333 19.62 2.12 -10.10
N ILE A 334 19.50 2.98 -9.10
CA ILE A 334 18.52 4.07 -9.09
C ILE A 334 19.26 5.37 -9.44
N PRO A 335 18.80 6.11 -10.47
CA PRO A 335 19.35 7.41 -10.78
C PRO A 335 19.25 8.37 -9.58
N PRO A 336 20.29 9.18 -9.28
CA PRO A 336 20.29 10.09 -8.14
C PRO A 336 19.11 11.06 -8.11
N GLU A 337 18.68 11.54 -9.28
CA GLU A 337 17.54 12.42 -9.43
C GLU A 337 16.21 11.73 -9.06
N ILE A 338 16.08 10.44 -9.33
CA ILE A 338 14.91 9.64 -8.92
C ILE A 338 14.96 9.41 -7.42
N LEU A 339 16.13 9.05 -6.88
CA LEU A 339 16.29 8.83 -5.44
C LEU A 339 15.92 10.09 -4.63
N GLY A 340 16.32 11.29 -5.11
CA GLY A 340 15.97 12.57 -4.48
C GLY A 340 14.47 12.91 -4.54
N GLN A 341 13.73 12.35 -5.51
CA GLN A 341 12.29 12.59 -5.69
C GLN A 341 11.40 11.51 -5.06
N SER A 342 11.94 10.30 -4.83
CA SER A 342 11.15 9.14 -4.46
C SER A 342 10.50 9.26 -3.06
N GLY A 343 11.12 10.02 -2.14
CA GLY A 343 10.71 9.96 -0.73
C GLY A 343 10.94 8.58 -0.14
N THR A 344 10.18 8.27 0.91
CA THR A 344 10.25 6.99 1.61
C THR A 344 9.05 6.08 1.36
N ALA A 345 7.91 6.66 0.97
CA ALA A 345 6.72 5.90 0.61
C ALA A 345 5.83 6.66 -0.37
N TRP A 346 5.07 5.90 -1.16
CA TRP A 346 4.07 6.38 -2.09
C TRP A 346 2.70 5.83 -1.74
N GLN A 347 1.71 6.70 -1.70
CA GLN A 347 0.32 6.30 -1.74
C GLN A 347 -0.14 6.25 -3.19
N ILE A 348 -0.47 5.07 -3.67
CA ILE A 348 -1.08 4.83 -4.97
C ILE A 348 -2.60 4.85 -4.77
N PHE A 349 -3.23 5.87 -5.33
CA PHE A 349 -4.68 6.04 -5.22
C PHE A 349 -5.43 4.80 -5.74
N PRO A 350 -6.53 4.34 -5.09
CA PRO A 350 -7.11 4.93 -3.89
C PRO A 350 -6.50 4.39 -2.58
N ASN A 351 -6.04 3.16 -2.52
CA ASN A 351 -5.95 2.42 -1.28
C ASN A 351 -4.67 1.58 -1.10
N PHE A 352 -3.67 1.79 -1.93
CA PHE A 352 -2.41 1.03 -1.85
C PHE A 352 -1.24 1.94 -1.51
N GLN A 353 -0.37 1.50 -0.61
CA GLN A 353 0.83 2.24 -0.22
C GLN A 353 2.07 1.37 -0.37
N VAL A 354 3.13 1.95 -0.91
CA VAL A 354 4.44 1.32 -1.10
C VAL A 354 5.50 2.15 -0.40
N GLY A 355 6.08 1.63 0.67
CA GLY A 355 7.30 2.13 1.28
C GLY A 355 8.49 1.43 0.64
N GLN A 356 9.05 2.06 -0.41
CA GLN A 356 10.12 1.47 -1.19
C GLN A 356 11.49 1.66 -0.53
N GLY A 357 12.30 0.61 -0.56
CA GLY A 357 13.71 0.62 -0.22
C GLY A 357 14.55 0.05 -1.35
N LEU A 358 15.88 0.02 -1.18
CA LEU A 358 16.81 -0.53 -2.18
C LEU A 358 16.67 -2.05 -2.34
N THR A 359 16.34 -2.74 -1.26
CA THR A 359 16.32 -4.22 -1.22
C THR A 359 15.07 -4.77 -0.57
N SER A 360 14.18 -3.90 -0.12
CA SER A 360 12.92 -4.28 0.53
C SER A 360 11.82 -3.26 0.27
N ALA A 361 10.57 -3.68 0.41
CA ALA A 361 9.42 -2.80 0.39
C ALA A 361 8.43 -3.20 1.49
N LEU A 362 7.83 -2.20 2.14
CA LEU A 362 6.74 -2.36 3.09
C LEU A 362 5.48 -1.77 2.46
N CYS A 363 4.45 -2.60 2.30
CA CYS A 363 3.22 -2.21 1.63
C CYS A 363 2.01 -2.33 2.55
N TYR A 364 1.10 -1.38 2.40
CA TYR A 364 -0.19 -1.34 3.08
C TYR A 364 -1.33 -1.25 2.08
N SER A 365 -2.44 -1.88 2.41
CA SER A 365 -3.70 -1.70 1.69
C SER A 365 -4.86 -1.66 2.67
N ALA A 366 -5.82 -0.79 2.43
CA ALA A 366 -7.04 -0.73 3.21
C ALA A 366 -8.25 -0.70 2.28
N ARG A 367 -9.27 -1.50 2.58
CA ARG A 367 -10.52 -1.50 1.82
C ARG A 367 -11.72 -1.65 2.75
N PRO A 368 -12.92 -1.16 2.34
CA PRO A 368 -14.11 -1.29 3.17
C PRO A 368 -14.45 -2.77 3.42
N ASP A 369 -15.01 -3.03 4.59
CA ASP A 369 -15.67 -4.30 4.92
C ASP A 369 -16.91 -4.51 4.02
N PRO A 370 -17.24 -5.74 3.63
CA PRO A 370 -18.35 -6.04 2.71
C PRO A 370 -19.73 -5.51 3.14
N GLY A 371 -19.93 -5.19 4.40
CA GLY A 371 -21.26 -4.82 4.93
C GLY A 371 -21.69 -3.35 4.75
N TYR A 372 -20.97 -2.51 3.98
CA TYR A 372 -21.18 -1.05 3.91
C TYR A 372 -21.12 -0.33 5.27
N ASN A 373 -20.46 -0.96 6.22
CA ASN A 373 -20.28 -0.35 7.53
C ASN A 373 -19.07 0.58 7.49
N PRO A 374 -19.27 1.92 7.56
CA PRO A 374 -18.15 2.86 7.54
C PRO A 374 -17.20 2.72 8.74
N ASP A 375 -17.62 1.99 9.78
CA ASP A 375 -16.84 1.75 10.98
C ASP A 375 -15.95 0.50 10.89
N LYS A 376 -15.87 -0.15 9.73
CA LYS A 376 -15.10 -1.37 9.55
C LYS A 376 -14.34 -1.38 8.24
N CYS A 377 -13.12 -1.89 8.31
CA CYS A 377 -12.31 -2.12 7.11
C CYS A 377 -11.45 -3.38 7.26
N ILE A 378 -10.96 -3.85 6.12
CA ILE A 378 -9.89 -4.83 6.03
C ILE A 378 -8.60 -4.07 5.78
N PHE A 379 -7.60 -4.33 6.61
CA PHE A 379 -6.26 -3.77 6.47
C PHE A 379 -5.24 -4.88 6.21
N GLU A 380 -4.38 -4.66 5.25
CA GLU A 380 -3.39 -5.61 4.78
C GLU A 380 -2.00 -5.00 4.90
N VAL A 381 -1.05 -5.80 5.38
CA VAL A 381 0.37 -5.44 5.45
C VAL A 381 1.18 -6.55 4.79
N SER A 382 2.10 -6.17 3.92
CA SER A 382 3.02 -7.12 3.29
C SER A 382 4.42 -6.52 3.18
N VAL A 383 5.42 -7.36 3.39
CA VAL A 383 6.83 -7.00 3.27
C VAL A 383 7.46 -7.84 2.18
N PHE A 384 8.24 -7.18 1.36
CA PHE A 384 8.95 -7.77 0.23
C PHE A 384 10.44 -7.54 0.39
N GLU A 385 11.26 -8.49 -0.06
CA GLU A 385 12.71 -8.40 -0.08
C GLU A 385 13.27 -9.01 -1.37
N LEU A 386 14.50 -8.64 -1.71
CA LEU A 386 15.27 -9.33 -2.71
C LEU A 386 15.91 -10.58 -2.08
N TYR A 387 15.77 -11.72 -2.74
CA TYR A 387 16.32 -13.00 -2.32
C TYR A 387 17.32 -13.55 -3.33
N PRO A 388 18.30 -14.37 -2.90
CA PRO A 388 19.05 -15.20 -3.82
C PRO A 388 18.11 -16.13 -4.61
N PRO A 389 18.37 -16.42 -5.88
CA PRO A 389 17.55 -17.33 -6.66
C PRO A 389 17.39 -18.70 -5.99
N GLY A 390 16.15 -19.12 -5.78
CA GLY A 390 15.79 -20.40 -5.15
C GLY A 390 15.75 -20.38 -3.62
N GLU A 391 15.95 -19.23 -2.99
CA GLU A 391 15.81 -19.03 -1.53
C GLU A 391 14.59 -18.18 -1.18
N GLU A 392 13.71 -17.92 -2.16
CA GLU A 392 12.50 -17.13 -1.96
C GLU A 392 11.54 -17.87 -1.01
N PRO A 393 11.00 -17.21 0.02
CA PRO A 393 10.10 -17.87 0.96
C PRO A 393 8.73 -18.11 0.32
N GLU A 394 8.13 -19.27 0.61
CA GLU A 394 6.71 -19.47 0.39
C GLU A 394 5.91 -18.80 1.50
N THR A 395 4.95 -17.96 1.13
CA THR A 395 4.15 -17.19 2.10
C THR A 395 2.66 -17.28 1.78
N GLU A 396 1.85 -17.28 2.84
CA GLU A 396 0.40 -17.20 2.78
C GLU A 396 -0.11 -15.97 3.53
N TRP A 397 -1.32 -15.52 3.21
CA TRP A 397 -1.98 -14.46 3.97
C TRP A 397 -2.38 -14.96 5.35
N GLU A 398 -1.82 -14.35 6.39
CA GLU A 398 -2.06 -14.70 7.77
C GLU A 398 -3.04 -13.71 8.41
N TYR A 399 -4.18 -14.22 8.92
CA TYR A 399 -5.05 -13.41 9.78
C TYR A 399 -4.36 -13.19 11.14
N THR A 400 -4.13 -11.92 11.47
CA THR A 400 -3.44 -11.54 12.70
C THR A 400 -4.26 -10.47 13.41
N PRO A 401 -4.99 -10.82 14.49
CA PRO A 401 -5.84 -9.86 15.20
C PRO A 401 -5.07 -8.66 15.76
N VAL A 402 -5.75 -7.54 15.98
CA VAL A 402 -5.20 -6.40 16.71
C VAL A 402 -4.72 -6.85 18.10
N GLY A 403 -3.49 -6.45 18.46
CA GLY A 403 -2.88 -6.83 19.74
C GLY A 403 -2.14 -8.17 19.74
N ASP A 404 -2.14 -8.92 18.63
CA ASP A 404 -1.33 -10.13 18.48
C ASP A 404 0.17 -9.78 18.46
N PRO A 405 1.03 -10.49 19.26
CA PRO A 405 2.46 -10.17 19.34
C PRO A 405 3.22 -10.40 18.01
N ARG A 406 2.65 -11.09 17.04
CA ARG A 406 3.23 -11.26 15.70
C ARG A 406 3.32 -9.94 14.92
N TRP A 407 2.60 -8.88 15.33
CA TRP A 407 2.74 -7.53 14.80
C TRP A 407 4.01 -6.82 15.28
N LYS A 408 4.73 -7.39 16.26
CA LYS A 408 5.86 -6.75 16.95
C LYS A 408 5.39 -5.54 17.78
N SER A 409 6.19 -4.45 17.90
CA SER A 409 5.84 -3.34 18.77
C SER A 409 5.35 -2.10 18.02
N VAL A 410 5.92 -1.78 16.87
CA VAL A 410 5.66 -0.51 16.17
C VAL A 410 4.25 -0.44 15.57
N LEU A 411 3.84 -1.43 14.77
CA LEU A 411 2.50 -1.42 14.15
C LEU A 411 1.34 -1.40 15.17
N PRO A 412 1.40 -2.11 16.32
CA PRO A 412 0.36 -2.01 17.34
C PRO A 412 0.17 -0.59 17.93
N GLN A 413 1.20 0.25 17.92
CA GLN A 413 1.07 1.64 18.36
C GLN A 413 0.15 2.43 17.42
N ASP A 414 0.29 2.25 16.10
CA ASP A 414 -0.63 2.82 15.10
C ASP A 414 -2.03 2.25 15.28
N PHE A 415 -2.14 0.91 15.37
CA PHE A 415 -3.42 0.21 15.46
C PHE A 415 -4.25 0.63 16.67
N SER A 416 -3.59 1.01 17.78
CA SER A 416 -4.26 1.46 19.00
C SER A 416 -5.09 2.74 18.81
N ASN A 417 -4.78 3.54 17.80
CA ASN A 417 -5.46 4.79 17.50
C ASN A 417 -6.71 4.59 16.60
N MET A 418 -6.77 3.53 15.81
CA MET A 418 -7.78 3.37 14.74
C MET A 418 -9.22 3.46 15.24
N ALA A 419 -9.58 2.60 16.19
CA ALA A 419 -10.94 2.60 16.75
C ALA A 419 -11.25 3.87 17.54
N ALA A 420 -10.26 4.44 18.25
CA ALA A 420 -10.44 5.66 19.04
C ALA A 420 -10.71 6.88 18.15
N VAL A 421 -9.99 7.00 17.03
CA VAL A 421 -10.20 8.07 16.03
C VAL A 421 -11.61 7.93 15.43
N GLN A 422 -12.02 6.74 14.99
CA GLN A 422 -13.35 6.50 14.43
C GLN A 422 -14.46 6.84 15.42
N GLN A 423 -14.29 6.51 16.70
CA GLN A 423 -15.27 6.87 17.75
C GLN A 423 -15.32 8.39 17.98
N GLY A 424 -14.15 9.04 18.02
CA GLY A 424 -14.06 10.49 18.19
C GLY A 424 -14.74 11.27 17.05
N MET A 425 -14.62 10.79 15.82
CA MET A 425 -15.24 11.39 14.64
C MET A 425 -16.78 11.43 14.69
N LYS A 426 -17.40 10.57 15.50
CA LYS A 426 -18.87 10.55 15.69
C LYS A 426 -19.38 11.55 16.73
N SER A 427 -18.47 12.22 17.42
CA SER A 427 -18.86 13.24 18.41
C SER A 427 -19.52 14.43 17.72
N ALA A 428 -20.65 14.90 18.25
CA ALA A 428 -21.31 16.11 17.75
C ALA A 428 -20.43 17.37 17.85
N GLY A 429 -19.39 17.34 18.66
CA GLY A 429 -18.39 18.41 18.80
C GLY A 429 -17.25 18.36 17.79
N PHE A 430 -17.21 17.37 16.89
CA PHE A 430 -16.15 17.19 15.90
C PHE A 430 -16.69 17.37 14.47
N PRO A 431 -16.50 18.53 13.83
CA PRO A 431 -17.10 18.84 12.53
C PRO A 431 -16.31 18.27 11.34
N GLY A 432 -15.04 17.91 11.53
CA GLY A 432 -14.15 17.44 10.48
C GLY A 432 -12.68 17.44 10.88
N THR A 433 -11.83 16.81 10.09
CA THR A 433 -10.39 16.75 10.32
C THR A 433 -9.70 18.05 9.89
N LEU A 434 -8.54 18.32 10.48
CA LEU A 434 -7.70 19.50 10.20
C LEU A 434 -6.29 19.04 9.84
N PRO A 435 -6.08 18.52 8.62
CA PRO A 435 -4.77 18.01 8.21
C PRO A 435 -3.69 19.08 8.23
N ASN A 436 -2.50 18.72 8.67
CA ASN A 436 -1.32 19.59 8.63
C ASN A 436 -0.98 19.93 7.17
N PRO A 437 -0.92 21.21 6.78
CA PRO A 437 -0.74 21.62 5.38
C PRO A 437 0.58 21.20 4.74
N TYR A 438 1.55 20.79 5.53
CA TYR A 438 2.87 20.36 5.06
C TYR A 438 3.08 18.85 5.16
N ARG A 439 2.74 18.25 6.31
CA ARG A 439 3.06 16.85 6.61
C ARG A 439 1.95 15.87 6.22
N GLU A 440 0.70 16.36 6.05
CA GLU A 440 -0.49 15.55 5.73
C GLU A 440 -1.11 15.92 4.38
N ARG A 441 -0.33 16.48 3.45
CA ARG A 441 -0.82 16.78 2.08
C ARG A 441 -1.27 15.56 1.31
N SER A 442 -0.76 14.37 1.66
CA SER A 442 -1.22 13.10 1.08
C SER A 442 -2.68 12.82 1.44
N THR A 443 -3.07 13.05 2.70
CA THR A 443 -4.46 12.94 3.17
C THR A 443 -5.36 13.93 2.43
N VAL A 444 -4.94 15.19 2.32
CA VAL A 444 -5.69 16.21 1.56
C VAL A 444 -5.86 15.79 0.10
N ASN A 445 -4.78 15.31 -0.54
CA ASN A 445 -4.84 14.85 -1.92
C ASN A 445 -5.77 13.65 -2.09
N LEU A 446 -5.72 12.67 -1.20
CA LEU A 446 -6.63 11.52 -1.21
C LEU A 446 -8.09 11.99 -1.27
N HIS A 447 -8.51 12.88 -0.36
CA HIS A 447 -9.88 13.40 -0.32
C HIS A 447 -10.22 14.29 -1.52
N THR A 448 -9.27 15.04 -2.02
CA THR A 448 -9.43 15.81 -3.27
C THR A 448 -9.68 14.88 -4.46
N GLN A 449 -8.98 13.77 -4.57
CA GLN A 449 -9.23 12.80 -5.63
C GLN A 449 -10.55 12.05 -5.42
N LEU A 450 -10.86 11.61 -4.20
CA LEU A 450 -12.14 11.00 -3.86
C LEU A 450 -13.31 11.89 -4.26
N SER A 451 -13.25 13.19 -3.94
CA SER A 451 -14.32 14.13 -4.27
C SER A 451 -14.59 14.25 -5.77
N LYS A 452 -13.57 14.09 -6.63
CA LYS A 452 -13.72 14.09 -8.09
C LYS A 452 -14.54 12.89 -8.58
N TYR A 453 -14.34 11.72 -7.99
CA TYR A 453 -15.11 10.53 -8.31
C TYR A 453 -16.53 10.59 -7.74
N LEU A 454 -16.66 11.03 -6.49
CA LEU A 454 -17.91 10.97 -5.75
C LEU A 454 -18.83 12.17 -6.00
N GLY A 455 -18.27 13.30 -6.42
CA GLY A 455 -19.00 14.57 -6.53
C GLY A 455 -19.38 15.17 -5.17
N ALA A 456 -18.69 14.76 -4.09
CA ALA A 456 -18.94 15.19 -2.72
C ALA A 456 -17.67 15.03 -1.85
N GLY A 457 -17.60 15.75 -0.73
CA GLY A 457 -16.53 15.59 0.26
C GLY A 457 -15.24 16.31 -0.11
N GLU A 458 -15.29 17.33 -0.97
CA GLU A 458 -14.11 18.13 -1.29
C GLU A 458 -13.57 18.84 -0.04
N PRO A 459 -12.24 18.80 0.21
CA PRO A 459 -11.61 19.57 1.26
C PRO A 459 -11.91 21.07 1.12
N ARG A 460 -12.27 21.75 2.23
CA ARG A 460 -12.66 23.15 2.23
C ARG A 460 -11.62 24.02 2.92
N GLU A 461 -11.21 25.10 2.30
CA GLU A 461 -10.28 26.06 2.90
C GLU A 461 -10.84 26.66 4.18
N ILE A 462 -9.96 26.76 5.18
CA ILE A 462 -10.23 27.47 6.43
C ILE A 462 -9.94 28.93 6.19
N LYS A 463 -11.00 29.75 6.16
CA LYS A 463 -10.87 31.21 6.00
C LYS A 463 -10.52 31.82 7.35
N GLU A 464 -9.52 32.72 7.36
CA GLU A 464 -9.32 33.61 8.50
C GLU A 464 -10.59 34.42 8.75
N LYS A 465 -10.96 34.54 10.03
CA LYS A 465 -12.13 35.34 10.47
C LYS A 465 -11.76 36.80 10.60
#